data_d2717543305b0e4a832a90072bb37d08
#
_entry.id   d2717543305b0e4a832a90072bb37d08
#
_cell.length_a   1.000
_cell.length_b   1.000
_cell.length_c   1.000
_cell.angle_alpha   90.00
_cell.angle_beta   90.00
_cell.angle_gamma   90.00
#
_symmetry.space_group_name_H-M   'P 1'
#
loop_
_entity.id
_entity.type
_entity.pdbx_description
1 polymer ?
#
loop_
_entity_poly.entity_id
_entity_poly.type
_entity_poly.pdbx_seq_one_letter_code
_entity_poly.pdbx_strand_id
1 'polypeptide(L)'
;MRIIRAAKVLTGHPGEVIADGEILIDGSKIVSVGPRGSGGDAAEVLDLPGHTVLPGLIDAHVHLGFDAKVDPVTRRSPESDHHLLLRMAENARKLVSAGVTTCRDLGSRGFLDLALRDAIEEGLAVGPHIVAATRPITITGGHCWYMGGEADDEPAIRRVARENLRAGADCLKVMASGGLMTPGAPPSWAQQYGTELLRVVVEEAASRGKGVAAHAHAHAAIRSAVEAGVRTVEHCTFFTPSGHQYDAELADFVADSGTYVCPTVHGVLWRMRESHGPEMLDAWLNTVAAMREAGIRLVAGTDAGFATAGIANRTDGYIGGLEVFAQAGYGNAEIVELATVRAADACGVGEVTGSLEAGKRADLIAVAGDPLSRLADLRNLALVLVSGRSVTQAGVDTVTSSVD
;
A
#
# COMPACT_ATOMS: atom_id res chain seq x y z
N MET A 1 -3.24 9.97 -28.32
CA MET A 1 -3.43 8.52 -28.10
C MET A 1 -2.11 7.81 -28.29
N ARG A 2 -1.81 6.85 -27.44
CA ARG A 2 -0.63 5.98 -27.45
C ARG A 2 -1.08 4.52 -27.36
N ILE A 3 -0.44 3.63 -28.10
CA ILE A 3 -0.58 2.18 -27.97
C ILE A 3 0.68 1.61 -27.30
N ILE A 4 0.49 0.73 -26.32
CA ILE A 4 1.53 -0.09 -25.75
C ILE A 4 1.25 -1.54 -26.15
N ARG A 5 2.21 -2.19 -26.81
CA ARG A 5 2.16 -3.60 -27.22
C ARG A 5 3.14 -4.40 -26.43
N ALA A 6 2.74 -5.60 -26.00
CA ALA A 6 3.60 -6.48 -25.22
C ALA A 6 3.32 -7.96 -25.57
N ALA A 7 4.31 -8.78 -25.32
CA ALA A 7 4.15 -10.24 -25.48
C ALA A 7 3.02 -10.80 -24.58
N LYS A 8 2.78 -10.15 -23.44
CA LYS A 8 1.73 -10.53 -22.50
C LYS A 8 1.15 -9.29 -21.81
N VAL A 9 -0.17 -9.26 -21.63
CA VAL A 9 -0.88 -8.27 -20.82
C VAL A 9 -1.66 -9.01 -19.73
N LEU A 10 -1.39 -8.68 -18.46
CA LEU A 10 -2.17 -9.12 -17.31
C LEU A 10 -3.15 -8.02 -16.98
N THR A 11 -4.45 -8.29 -17.02
CA THR A 11 -5.46 -7.27 -16.75
C THR A 11 -5.56 -6.90 -15.26
N GLY A 12 -5.04 -7.73 -14.38
CA GLY A 12 -5.18 -7.63 -12.93
C GLY A 12 -6.29 -8.52 -12.37
N HIS A 13 -7.21 -8.96 -13.21
CA HIS A 13 -8.24 -9.92 -12.81
C HIS A 13 -7.71 -11.36 -12.82
N PRO A 14 -8.18 -12.22 -11.89
CA PRO A 14 -7.74 -13.60 -11.79
C PRO A 14 -7.88 -14.37 -13.12
N GLY A 15 -6.76 -14.90 -13.60
CA GLY A 15 -6.74 -15.73 -14.80
C GLY A 15 -6.88 -15.00 -16.14
N GLU A 16 -7.07 -13.69 -16.13
CA GLU A 16 -7.16 -12.89 -17.37
C GLU A 16 -5.78 -12.48 -17.88
N VAL A 17 -5.31 -13.21 -18.88
CA VAL A 17 -4.03 -13.01 -19.56
C VAL A 17 -4.26 -12.89 -21.07
N ILE A 18 -3.79 -11.80 -21.66
CA ILE A 18 -3.86 -11.57 -23.10
C ILE A 18 -2.45 -11.78 -23.69
N ALA A 19 -2.29 -12.85 -24.48
CA ALA A 19 -1.08 -13.07 -25.24
C ALA A 19 -1.02 -12.10 -26.44
N ASP A 20 0.17 -11.58 -26.75
CA ASP A 20 0.38 -10.58 -27.79
C ASP A 20 -0.67 -9.45 -27.70
N GLY A 21 -0.72 -8.82 -26.53
CA GLY A 21 -1.73 -7.85 -26.17
C GLY A 21 -1.34 -6.41 -26.49
N GLU A 22 -2.34 -5.55 -26.56
CA GLU A 22 -2.13 -4.10 -26.65
C GLU A 22 -3.09 -3.33 -25.76
N ILE A 23 -2.65 -2.15 -25.34
CA ILE A 23 -3.38 -1.20 -24.51
C ILE A 23 -3.39 0.14 -25.23
N LEU A 24 -4.58 0.66 -25.54
CA LEU A 24 -4.76 2.01 -26.07
C LEU A 24 -4.98 2.98 -24.90
N ILE A 25 -4.20 4.05 -24.87
CA ILE A 25 -4.23 5.10 -23.84
C ILE A 25 -4.52 6.43 -24.50
N ASP A 26 -5.43 7.22 -23.90
CA ASP A 26 -5.67 8.61 -24.24
C ASP A 26 -5.50 9.51 -23.01
N GLY A 27 -4.47 10.36 -23.05
CA GLY A 27 -4.11 11.16 -21.87
C GLY A 27 -3.83 10.29 -20.65
N SER A 28 -4.64 10.44 -19.61
CA SER A 28 -4.51 9.69 -18.34
C SER A 28 -5.36 8.42 -18.26
N LYS A 29 -6.09 8.07 -19.33
CA LYS A 29 -7.09 6.99 -19.30
C LYS A 29 -6.75 5.86 -20.25
N ILE A 30 -7.07 4.64 -19.82
CA ILE A 30 -7.13 3.47 -20.67
C ILE A 30 -8.42 3.57 -21.53
N VAL A 31 -8.29 3.44 -22.83
CA VAL A 31 -9.41 3.42 -23.77
C VAL A 31 -9.85 2.00 -24.07
N SER A 32 -8.88 1.12 -24.33
CA SER A 32 -9.14 -0.30 -24.57
C SER A 32 -7.93 -1.16 -24.18
N VAL A 33 -8.22 -2.43 -23.89
CA VAL A 33 -7.24 -3.49 -23.67
C VAL A 33 -7.69 -4.70 -24.46
N GLY A 34 -6.82 -5.30 -25.24
CA GLY A 34 -7.18 -6.45 -26.08
C GLY A 34 -5.99 -7.08 -26.82
N PRO A 35 -6.25 -8.02 -27.71
CA PRO A 35 -5.21 -8.58 -28.60
C PRO A 35 -4.60 -7.51 -29.50
N ARG A 36 -3.39 -7.72 -29.97
CA ARG A 36 -2.69 -6.84 -30.92
C ARG A 36 -3.59 -6.51 -32.13
N GLY A 37 -3.73 -5.22 -32.44
CA GLY A 37 -4.56 -4.69 -33.53
C GLY A 37 -5.97 -4.31 -33.10
N SER A 38 -6.37 -4.48 -31.85
CA SER A 38 -7.70 -4.10 -31.37
C SER A 38 -7.86 -2.61 -31.09
N GLY A 39 -6.76 -1.86 -30.89
CA GLY A 39 -6.79 -0.45 -30.48
C GLY A 39 -6.91 0.55 -31.64
N GLY A 40 -6.92 0.11 -32.90
CA GLY A 40 -6.97 1.00 -34.06
C GLY A 40 -5.67 1.79 -34.29
N ASP A 41 -5.80 3.02 -34.83
CA ASP A 41 -4.65 3.88 -35.14
C ASP A 41 -4.32 4.79 -33.94
N ALA A 42 -3.03 4.90 -33.62
CA ALA A 42 -2.51 5.83 -32.62
C ALA A 42 -1.32 6.60 -33.13
N ALA A 43 -1.11 7.82 -32.61
CA ALA A 43 0.00 8.67 -32.99
C ALA A 43 1.37 8.13 -32.53
N GLU A 44 1.36 7.33 -31.46
CA GLU A 44 2.56 6.74 -30.85
C GLU A 44 2.32 5.26 -30.59
N VAL A 45 3.25 4.41 -30.97
CA VAL A 45 3.24 2.98 -30.67
C VAL A 45 4.54 2.60 -29.97
N LEU A 46 4.44 2.11 -28.74
CA LEU A 46 5.56 1.54 -28.00
C LEU A 46 5.42 0.01 -28.06
N ASP A 47 6.30 -0.66 -28.77
CA ASP A 47 6.33 -2.12 -28.87
C ASP A 47 7.40 -2.68 -27.93
N LEU A 48 6.98 -3.56 -27.02
CA LEU A 48 7.78 -4.16 -25.95
C LEU A 48 7.83 -5.69 -26.10
N PRO A 49 8.54 -6.21 -27.12
CA PRO A 49 8.66 -7.66 -27.32
C PRO A 49 9.36 -8.32 -26.12
N GLY A 50 8.86 -9.47 -25.67
CA GLY A 50 9.42 -10.19 -24.53
C GLY A 50 9.09 -9.57 -23.15
N HIS A 51 8.21 -8.57 -23.09
CA HIS A 51 7.78 -7.96 -21.85
C HIS A 51 6.35 -8.38 -21.49
N THR A 52 6.08 -8.32 -20.19
CA THR A 52 4.73 -8.40 -19.65
C THR A 52 4.30 -7.04 -19.13
N VAL A 53 3.12 -6.57 -19.56
CA VAL A 53 2.47 -5.38 -19.03
C VAL A 53 1.43 -5.82 -18.01
N LEU A 54 1.36 -5.10 -16.88
CA LEU A 54 0.40 -5.37 -15.81
C LEU A 54 0.01 -4.04 -15.14
N PRO A 55 -1.09 -4.01 -14.34
CA PRO A 55 -1.42 -2.84 -13.56
C PRO A 55 -0.24 -2.39 -12.70
N GLY A 56 -0.10 -1.10 -12.49
CA GLY A 56 0.89 -0.59 -11.55
C GLY A 56 0.66 -1.16 -10.15
N LEU A 57 1.75 -1.45 -9.45
CA LEU A 57 1.69 -2.04 -8.12
C LEU A 57 1.12 -1.05 -7.11
N ILE A 58 0.45 -1.57 -6.07
CA ILE A 58 -0.17 -0.78 -5.01
C ILE A 58 0.37 -1.21 -3.66
N ASP A 59 1.02 -0.30 -2.95
CA ASP A 59 1.42 -0.52 -1.56
C ASP A 59 0.33 0.02 -0.62
N ALA A 60 -0.43 -0.89 0.00
CA ALA A 60 -1.59 -0.55 0.80
C ALA A 60 -1.26 0.02 2.19
N HIS A 61 0.02 0.07 2.57
CA HIS A 61 0.44 0.61 3.87
C HIS A 61 1.87 1.12 3.82
N VAL A 62 2.03 2.43 3.80
CA VAL A 62 3.34 3.11 3.90
C VAL A 62 3.28 4.27 4.88
N HIS A 63 4.46 4.76 5.26
CA HIS A 63 4.68 6.02 5.96
C HIS A 63 5.75 6.83 5.23
N LEU A 64 5.33 7.72 4.33
CA LEU A 64 6.24 8.52 3.51
C LEU A 64 7.13 9.45 4.34
N GLY A 65 6.67 9.83 5.52
CA GLY A 65 7.39 10.72 6.43
C GLY A 65 8.56 10.06 7.18
N PHE A 66 8.69 8.74 7.20
CA PHE A 66 9.76 8.06 7.92
C PHE A 66 11.02 7.89 7.07
N ASP A 67 12.19 7.82 7.71
CA ASP A 67 13.49 7.72 7.02
C ASP A 67 14.21 6.39 7.22
N ALA A 68 13.59 5.46 7.90
CA ALA A 68 14.12 4.14 8.24
C ALA A 68 15.47 4.13 9.00
N LYS A 69 15.87 5.25 9.58
CA LYS A 69 17.19 5.39 10.24
C LYS A 69 17.11 5.60 11.73
N VAL A 70 16.14 6.36 12.20
CA VAL A 70 16.00 6.78 13.60
C VAL A 70 14.54 6.79 13.97
N ASP A 71 14.23 6.34 15.18
CA ASP A 71 12.91 6.51 15.78
C ASP A 71 12.48 7.99 15.69
N PRO A 72 11.35 8.27 15.06
CA PRO A 72 10.85 9.65 14.86
C PRO A 72 10.57 10.37 16.19
N VAL A 73 10.34 9.63 17.28
CA VAL A 73 10.01 10.17 18.60
C VAL A 73 11.25 10.58 19.37
N THR A 74 12.37 9.86 19.21
CA THR A 74 13.61 10.10 19.97
C THR A 74 14.57 11.09 19.31
N ARG A 75 14.22 11.67 18.18
CA ARG A 75 15.02 12.73 17.57
C ARG A 75 15.18 13.91 18.53
N ARG A 76 16.42 14.25 18.86
CA ARG A 76 16.79 15.38 19.74
C ARG A 76 16.32 16.74 19.22
N SER A 77 16.08 16.86 17.92
CA SER A 77 15.53 18.06 17.28
C SER A 77 14.38 17.65 16.37
N PRO A 78 13.17 18.17 16.59
CA PRO A 78 12.08 17.93 15.68
C PRO A 78 12.46 18.47 14.29
N GLU A 79 12.34 17.59 13.29
CA GLU A 79 12.49 17.99 11.92
C GLU A 79 11.41 19.00 11.54
N SER A 80 11.77 20.05 10.80
CA SER A 80 10.77 20.99 10.28
C SER A 80 9.83 20.31 9.28
N ASP A 81 8.59 20.80 9.18
CA ASP A 81 7.62 20.29 8.20
C ASP A 81 8.13 20.44 6.76
N HIS A 82 8.88 21.50 6.47
CA HIS A 82 9.50 21.70 5.16
C HIS A 82 10.50 20.59 4.81
N HIS A 83 11.36 20.22 5.78
CA HIS A 83 12.33 19.12 5.55
C HIS A 83 11.63 17.78 5.47
N LEU A 84 10.62 17.55 6.31
CA LEU A 84 9.80 16.33 6.26
C LEU A 84 9.11 16.18 4.91
N LEU A 85 8.50 17.26 4.37
CA LEU A 85 7.86 17.23 3.06
C LEU A 85 8.84 16.87 1.93
N LEU A 86 10.06 17.42 1.96
CA LEU A 86 11.11 17.05 0.98
C LEU A 86 11.51 15.57 1.09
N ARG A 87 11.58 15.04 2.29
CA ARG A 87 11.82 13.60 2.51
C ARG A 87 10.68 12.76 1.97
N MET A 88 9.43 13.16 2.26
CA MET A 88 8.25 12.47 1.74
C MET A 88 8.25 12.44 0.21
N ALA A 89 8.61 13.54 -0.45
CA ALA A 89 8.73 13.61 -1.89
C ALA A 89 9.81 12.64 -2.45
N GLU A 90 10.98 12.58 -1.80
CA GLU A 90 12.04 11.63 -2.19
C GLU A 90 11.60 10.18 -1.97
N ASN A 91 10.88 9.88 -0.88
CA ASN A 91 10.35 8.55 -0.61
C ASN A 91 9.27 8.16 -1.63
N ALA A 92 8.37 9.08 -1.99
CA ALA A 92 7.38 8.87 -3.05
C ALA A 92 8.05 8.58 -4.41
N ARG A 93 9.11 9.32 -4.77
CA ARG A 93 9.90 9.08 -5.97
C ARG A 93 10.53 7.69 -5.98
N LYS A 94 11.05 7.21 -4.84
CA LYS A 94 11.60 5.84 -4.72
C LYS A 94 10.53 4.78 -4.92
N LEU A 95 9.34 4.96 -4.34
CA LEU A 95 8.23 4.01 -4.50
C LEU A 95 7.83 3.86 -5.97
N VAL A 96 7.57 4.97 -6.66
CA VAL A 96 7.16 4.90 -8.05
C VAL A 96 8.27 4.35 -8.96
N SER A 97 9.53 4.60 -8.63
CA SER A 97 10.68 3.99 -9.34
C SER A 97 10.78 2.48 -9.15
N ALA A 98 10.12 1.92 -8.14
CA ALA A 98 10.01 0.48 -7.89
C ALA A 98 8.74 -0.14 -8.52
N GLY A 99 7.96 0.62 -9.30
CA GLY A 99 6.74 0.18 -9.96
C GLY A 99 5.47 0.34 -9.12
N VAL A 100 5.56 0.94 -7.94
CA VAL A 100 4.38 1.27 -7.10
C VAL A 100 3.76 2.55 -7.64
N THR A 101 2.63 2.45 -8.33
CA THR A 101 1.92 3.59 -8.95
C THR A 101 0.85 4.20 -8.05
N THR A 102 0.47 3.49 -7.00
CA THR A 102 -0.45 3.97 -5.95
C THR A 102 0.06 3.50 -4.59
N CYS A 103 0.03 4.36 -3.58
CA CYS A 103 0.32 3.96 -2.21
C CYS A 103 -0.72 4.56 -1.24
N ARG A 104 -0.95 3.88 -0.10
CA ARG A 104 -1.77 4.42 0.97
C ARG A 104 -0.87 4.82 2.13
N ASP A 105 -0.74 6.14 2.36
CA ASP A 105 -0.02 6.70 3.51
C ASP A 105 -0.94 6.70 4.74
N LEU A 106 -0.63 5.86 5.71
CA LEU A 106 -1.45 5.64 6.89
C LEU A 106 -0.98 6.42 8.12
N GLY A 107 -0.28 7.51 7.91
CA GLY A 107 0.04 8.43 9.00
C GLY A 107 1.02 9.53 8.64
N SER A 108 0.54 10.76 8.73
CA SER A 108 1.32 11.97 8.55
C SER A 108 0.89 13.05 9.56
N ARG A 109 1.82 13.92 9.94
CA ARG A 109 1.50 15.10 10.73
C ARG A 109 1.24 16.30 9.83
N GLY A 110 0.48 17.28 10.31
CA GLY A 110 0.35 18.59 9.65
C GLY A 110 -0.25 18.54 8.24
N PHE A 111 -0.94 17.45 7.88
CA PHE A 111 -1.52 17.24 6.54
C PHE A 111 -0.49 17.31 5.40
N LEU A 112 0.76 16.93 5.67
CA LEU A 112 1.85 16.98 4.68
C LEU A 112 1.68 15.95 3.56
N ASP A 113 1.02 14.84 3.85
CA ASP A 113 0.63 13.82 2.87
C ASP A 113 -0.34 14.38 1.81
N LEU A 114 -1.28 15.24 2.22
CA LEU A 114 -2.17 15.93 1.29
C LEU A 114 -1.40 16.93 0.43
N ALA A 115 -0.52 17.72 1.02
CA ALA A 115 0.31 18.67 0.28
C ALA A 115 1.19 17.97 -0.76
N LEU A 116 1.76 16.80 -0.41
CA LEU A 116 2.55 16.01 -1.34
C LEU A 116 1.67 15.37 -2.43
N ARG A 117 0.49 14.83 -2.07
CA ARG A 117 -0.47 14.27 -3.03
C ARG A 117 -0.80 15.31 -4.10
N ASP A 118 -1.22 16.49 -3.67
CA ASP A 118 -1.62 17.58 -4.55
C ASP A 118 -0.44 18.03 -5.44
N ALA A 119 0.78 18.14 -4.88
CA ALA A 119 1.99 18.45 -5.64
C ALA A 119 2.33 17.40 -6.70
N ILE A 120 2.09 16.11 -6.43
CA ILE A 120 2.27 15.05 -7.43
C ILE A 120 1.20 15.12 -8.52
N GLU A 121 -0.06 15.36 -8.17
CA GLU A 121 -1.17 15.50 -9.12
C GLU A 121 -0.96 16.71 -10.06
N GLU A 122 -0.45 17.82 -9.54
CA GLU A 122 -0.09 19.02 -10.29
C GLU A 122 1.20 18.87 -11.11
N GLY A 123 1.98 17.81 -10.87
CA GLY A 123 3.25 17.55 -11.55
C GLY A 123 4.44 18.35 -10.99
N LEU A 124 4.30 18.95 -9.81
CA LEU A 124 5.38 19.64 -9.07
C LEU A 124 6.33 18.65 -8.40
N ALA A 125 5.87 17.44 -8.13
CA ALA A 125 6.67 16.35 -7.60
C ALA A 125 6.43 15.05 -8.38
N VAL A 126 7.38 14.11 -8.29
CA VAL A 126 7.30 12.78 -8.91
C VAL A 126 7.00 11.74 -7.84
N GLY A 127 5.93 10.98 -8.03
CA GLY A 127 5.53 9.94 -7.08
C GLY A 127 4.33 9.13 -7.58
N PRO A 128 3.89 8.14 -6.77
CA PRO A 128 2.65 7.42 -7.00
C PRO A 128 1.43 8.30 -6.65
N HIS A 129 0.24 7.85 -7.03
CA HIS A 129 -0.97 8.39 -6.41
C HIS A 129 -0.98 8.05 -4.91
N ILE A 130 -1.28 9.05 -4.07
CA ILE A 130 -1.33 8.89 -2.62
C ILE A 130 -2.79 8.83 -2.16
N VAL A 131 -3.15 7.72 -1.48
CA VAL A 131 -4.37 7.61 -0.68
C VAL A 131 -4.00 8.02 0.73
N ALA A 132 -4.34 9.24 1.13
CA ALA A 132 -3.85 9.87 2.34
C ALA A 132 -4.82 9.69 3.52
N ALA A 133 -4.32 9.21 4.67
CA ALA A 133 -5.09 9.09 5.91
C ALA A 133 -4.87 10.28 6.86
N THR A 134 -3.83 11.06 6.65
CA THR A 134 -3.41 12.19 7.48
C THR A 134 -3.06 11.80 8.92
N ARG A 135 -3.61 12.48 9.92
CA ARG A 135 -3.30 12.24 11.35
C ARG A 135 -4.02 10.98 11.85
N PRO A 136 -3.31 9.94 12.30
CA PRO A 136 -3.95 8.78 12.90
C PRO A 136 -4.69 9.16 14.19
N ILE A 137 -5.91 8.66 14.38
CA ILE A 137 -6.68 8.83 15.61
C ILE A 137 -6.12 7.87 16.65
N THR A 138 -5.71 8.38 17.81
CA THR A 138 -5.12 7.60 18.91
C THR A 138 -5.51 8.20 20.26
N ILE A 139 -5.39 7.44 21.35
CA ILE A 139 -5.59 7.98 22.71
C ILE A 139 -4.46 8.94 23.09
N THR A 140 -4.66 9.77 24.10
CA THR A 140 -3.60 10.63 24.65
C THR A 140 -2.39 9.80 25.06
N GLY A 141 -1.20 10.12 24.51
CA GLY A 141 0.03 9.36 24.69
C GLY A 141 0.01 7.97 24.03
N GLY A 142 -0.95 7.67 23.17
CA GLY A 142 -1.10 6.40 22.48
C GLY A 142 -0.08 6.21 21.34
N HIS A 143 -0.23 5.10 20.61
CA HIS A 143 0.66 4.82 19.48
C HIS A 143 0.59 5.93 18.43
N CYS A 144 1.75 6.41 17.97
CA CYS A 144 1.88 7.52 17.00
C CYS A 144 1.23 8.85 17.42
N TRP A 145 1.07 9.12 18.72
CA TRP A 145 0.47 10.36 19.24
C TRP A 145 1.11 11.64 18.70
N TYR A 146 2.40 11.61 18.40
CA TYR A 146 3.18 12.74 17.86
C TYR A 146 2.74 13.21 16.47
N MET A 147 1.84 12.49 15.82
CA MET A 147 1.24 12.91 14.55
C MET A 147 0.01 13.81 14.74
N GLY A 148 -0.44 14.03 16.00
CA GLY A 148 -1.42 15.05 16.36
C GLY A 148 -2.89 14.65 16.19
N GLY A 149 -3.21 13.35 16.29
CA GLY A 149 -4.57 12.82 16.23
C GLY A 149 -5.13 12.33 17.58
N GLU A 150 -4.66 12.88 18.71
CA GLU A 150 -5.07 12.43 20.04
C GLU A 150 -6.55 12.74 20.33
N ALA A 151 -7.31 11.71 20.78
CA ALA A 151 -8.73 11.78 21.05
C ALA A 151 -9.15 10.63 21.99
N ASP A 152 -9.64 10.93 23.19
CA ASP A 152 -9.93 9.92 24.21
C ASP A 152 -11.41 9.55 24.30
N ASP A 153 -12.31 10.40 23.78
CA ASP A 153 -13.74 10.24 23.86
C ASP A 153 -14.45 10.47 22.51
N GLU A 154 -15.72 10.14 22.43
CA GLU A 154 -16.50 10.28 21.21
C GLU A 154 -16.47 11.72 20.64
N PRO A 155 -16.70 12.82 21.41
CA PRO A 155 -16.62 14.17 20.88
C PRO A 155 -15.26 14.51 20.29
N ALA A 156 -14.16 14.09 20.93
CA ALA A 156 -12.81 14.34 20.46
C ALA A 156 -12.51 13.51 19.17
N ILE A 157 -12.92 12.25 19.13
CA ILE A 157 -12.80 11.38 17.95
C ILE A 157 -13.54 12.00 16.76
N ARG A 158 -14.83 12.37 16.94
CA ARG A 158 -15.61 13.01 15.87
C ARG A 158 -14.94 14.31 15.37
N ARG A 159 -14.40 15.10 16.27
CA ARG A 159 -13.69 16.33 15.91
C ARG A 159 -12.46 16.04 15.04
N VAL A 160 -11.58 15.14 15.49
CA VAL A 160 -10.35 14.79 14.72
C VAL A 160 -10.69 14.16 13.39
N ALA A 161 -11.66 13.23 13.35
CA ALA A 161 -12.13 12.59 12.12
C ALA A 161 -12.65 13.63 11.10
N ARG A 162 -13.50 14.56 11.55
CA ARG A 162 -14.05 15.62 10.70
C ARG A 162 -13.00 16.63 10.25
N GLU A 163 -12.01 16.95 11.06
CA GLU A 163 -10.88 17.79 10.67
C GLU A 163 -10.07 17.14 9.56
N ASN A 164 -9.73 15.85 9.68
CA ASN A 164 -9.03 15.07 8.67
C ASN A 164 -9.84 15.01 7.35
N LEU A 165 -11.12 14.66 7.43
CA LEU A 165 -12.02 14.61 6.27
C LEU A 165 -12.21 15.97 5.60
N ARG A 166 -12.34 17.06 6.40
CA ARG A 166 -12.43 18.44 5.90
C ARG A 166 -11.15 18.86 5.18
N ALA A 167 -10.00 18.42 5.67
CA ALA A 167 -8.71 18.71 5.03
C ALA A 167 -8.54 17.97 3.69
N GLY A 168 -9.33 16.92 3.43
CA GLY A 168 -9.29 16.15 2.19
C GLY A 168 -8.70 14.75 2.31
N ALA A 169 -8.70 14.15 3.52
CA ALA A 169 -8.27 12.77 3.72
C ALA A 169 -9.09 11.80 2.84
N ASP A 170 -8.42 10.83 2.23
CA ASP A 170 -9.02 9.81 1.38
C ASP A 170 -9.54 8.61 2.18
N CYS A 171 -9.02 8.39 3.35
CA CYS A 171 -9.46 7.40 4.34
C CYS A 171 -9.15 7.92 5.75
N LEU A 172 -9.64 7.25 6.80
CA LEU A 172 -9.21 7.50 8.16
C LEU A 172 -8.31 6.37 8.67
N LYS A 173 -7.36 6.71 9.54
CA LYS A 173 -6.54 5.76 10.29
C LYS A 173 -6.84 5.88 11.77
N VAL A 174 -6.97 4.74 12.45
CA VAL A 174 -7.12 4.65 13.90
C VAL A 174 -6.14 3.64 14.49
N MET A 175 -5.62 3.94 15.68
CA MET A 175 -4.74 3.05 16.44
C MET A 175 -5.58 2.28 17.45
N ALA A 176 -6.10 1.13 17.06
CA ALA A 176 -6.96 0.30 17.92
C ALA A 176 -6.17 -0.41 19.04
N SER A 177 -4.88 -0.66 18.83
CA SER A 177 -3.96 -1.15 19.87
C SER A 177 -2.74 -0.24 20.02
N GLY A 178 -1.96 -0.46 21.06
CA GLY A 178 -0.58 0.03 21.13
C GLY A 178 0.28 -0.57 20.02
N GLY A 179 1.52 -0.12 19.92
CA GLY A 179 2.43 -0.53 18.85
C GLY A 179 3.86 -0.70 19.33
N LEU A 180 4.77 -0.96 18.37
CA LEU A 180 6.17 -1.27 18.66
C LEU A 180 7.09 -0.04 18.59
N MET A 181 6.64 1.09 18.00
CA MET A 181 7.50 2.19 17.59
C MET A 181 7.42 3.45 18.44
N THR A 182 6.47 3.53 19.38
CA THR A 182 6.26 4.76 20.16
C THR A 182 6.69 4.54 21.60
N PRO A 183 7.88 5.03 22.01
CA PRO A 183 8.35 4.88 23.38
C PRO A 183 7.38 5.49 24.39
N GLY A 184 7.06 4.74 25.44
CA GLY A 184 6.14 5.17 26.50
C GLY A 184 4.66 5.05 26.17
N ALA A 185 4.29 4.68 24.94
CA ALA A 185 2.92 4.35 24.57
C ALA A 185 2.51 2.96 25.11
N PRO A 186 1.19 2.65 25.14
CA PRO A 186 0.73 1.31 25.47
C PRO A 186 1.40 0.25 24.60
N PRO A 187 1.69 -0.93 25.17
CA PRO A 187 2.33 -2.02 24.41
C PRO A 187 1.38 -2.56 23.32
N SER A 188 1.94 -3.25 22.33
CA SER A 188 1.22 -3.74 21.15
C SER A 188 0.05 -4.68 21.48
N TRP A 189 0.09 -5.38 22.62
CA TRP A 189 -1.01 -6.25 23.09
C TRP A 189 -2.10 -5.50 23.88
N ALA A 190 -1.94 -4.21 24.14
CA ALA A 190 -2.93 -3.40 24.84
C ALA A 190 -3.90 -2.75 23.85
N GLN A 191 -5.18 -2.99 24.04
CA GLN A 191 -6.23 -2.31 23.30
C GLN A 191 -6.30 -0.84 23.71
N GLN A 192 -6.39 0.08 22.72
CA GLN A 192 -6.55 1.52 22.96
C GLN A 192 -8.02 1.95 22.89
N TYR A 193 -8.78 1.39 21.97
CA TYR A 193 -10.20 1.70 21.78
C TYR A 193 -11.05 0.43 21.75
N GLY A 194 -12.19 0.46 22.42
CA GLY A 194 -13.23 -0.56 22.29
C GLY A 194 -14.09 -0.35 21.04
N THR A 195 -14.94 -1.34 20.73
CA THR A 195 -15.78 -1.38 19.53
C THR A 195 -16.62 -0.10 19.34
N GLU A 196 -17.20 0.44 20.42
CA GLU A 196 -18.08 1.62 20.34
C GLU A 196 -17.35 2.86 19.82
N LEU A 197 -16.14 3.14 20.35
CA LEU A 197 -15.35 4.29 19.91
C LEU A 197 -14.78 4.09 18.49
N LEU A 198 -14.41 2.86 18.12
CA LEU A 198 -14.01 2.55 16.75
C LEU A 198 -15.17 2.71 15.77
N ARG A 199 -16.42 2.37 16.18
CA ARG A 199 -17.62 2.58 15.37
C ARG A 199 -17.85 4.06 15.08
N VAL A 200 -17.55 4.95 16.01
CA VAL A 200 -17.63 6.41 15.80
C VAL A 200 -16.71 6.83 14.64
N VAL A 201 -15.49 6.30 14.57
CA VAL A 201 -14.56 6.59 13.46
C VAL A 201 -15.14 6.08 12.13
N VAL A 202 -15.70 4.88 12.13
CA VAL A 202 -16.31 4.25 10.94
C VAL A 202 -17.51 5.07 10.45
N GLU A 203 -18.40 5.51 11.35
CA GLU A 203 -19.55 6.36 11.01
C GLU A 203 -19.13 7.69 10.36
N GLU A 204 -18.13 8.37 10.93
CA GLU A 204 -17.64 9.64 10.37
C GLU A 204 -17.02 9.43 8.96
N ALA A 205 -16.24 8.38 8.77
CA ALA A 205 -15.69 8.03 7.47
C ALA A 205 -16.79 7.69 6.45
N ALA A 206 -17.74 6.82 6.84
CA ALA A 206 -18.85 6.38 5.99
C ALA A 206 -19.75 7.55 5.56
N SER A 207 -19.94 8.57 6.40
CA SER A 207 -20.67 9.78 6.08
C SER A 207 -20.13 10.55 4.86
N ARG A 208 -18.90 10.27 4.47
CA ARG A 208 -18.18 10.85 3.33
C ARG A 208 -17.82 9.80 2.27
N GLY A 209 -18.37 8.58 2.35
CA GLY A 209 -18.04 7.47 1.45
C GLY A 209 -16.60 6.97 1.57
N LYS A 210 -15.97 7.16 2.75
CA LYS A 210 -14.58 6.78 3.00
C LYS A 210 -14.51 5.54 3.90
N GLY A 211 -13.38 4.81 3.82
CA GLY A 211 -13.09 3.66 4.69
C GLY A 211 -12.18 4.03 5.86
N VAL A 212 -12.05 3.09 6.78
CA VAL A 212 -11.16 3.19 7.93
C VAL A 212 -10.12 2.07 7.89
N ALA A 213 -8.85 2.41 8.13
CA ALA A 213 -7.76 1.47 8.38
C ALA A 213 -7.46 1.45 9.89
N ALA A 214 -7.47 0.27 10.52
CA ALA A 214 -7.20 0.12 11.93
C ALA A 214 -5.87 -0.60 12.17
N HIS A 215 -4.91 0.08 12.82
CA HIS A 215 -3.74 -0.58 13.40
C HIS A 215 -4.20 -1.48 14.54
N ALA A 216 -3.99 -2.77 14.46
CA ALA A 216 -4.40 -3.72 15.49
C ALA A 216 -3.46 -4.93 15.56
N HIS A 217 -2.77 -5.04 16.69
CA HIS A 217 -1.92 -6.19 17.02
C HIS A 217 -2.62 -7.14 18.01
N ALA A 218 -3.31 -6.58 18.99
CA ALA A 218 -3.94 -7.32 20.09
C ALA A 218 -5.21 -8.06 19.64
N HIS A 219 -5.46 -9.26 20.15
CA HIS A 219 -6.69 -10.03 19.89
C HIS A 219 -7.95 -9.18 20.08
N ALA A 220 -8.06 -8.50 21.24
CA ALA A 220 -9.23 -7.66 21.55
C ALA A 220 -9.36 -6.48 20.56
N ALA A 221 -8.25 -5.87 20.15
CA ALA A 221 -8.27 -4.76 19.21
C ALA A 221 -8.64 -5.22 17.78
N ILE A 222 -8.14 -6.38 17.33
CA ILE A 222 -8.53 -7.00 16.05
C ILE A 222 -10.05 -7.26 16.05
N ARG A 223 -10.56 -7.92 17.06
CA ARG A 223 -12.01 -8.21 17.20
C ARG A 223 -12.83 -6.93 17.17
N SER A 224 -12.47 -5.94 18.00
CA SER A 224 -13.20 -4.68 18.09
C SER A 224 -13.16 -3.88 16.79
N ALA A 225 -12.04 -3.90 16.07
CA ALA A 225 -11.92 -3.22 14.77
C ALA A 225 -12.86 -3.84 13.72
N VAL A 226 -12.88 -5.17 13.63
CA VAL A 226 -13.77 -5.91 12.73
C VAL A 226 -15.24 -5.69 13.10
N GLU A 227 -15.61 -5.81 14.39
CA GLU A 227 -16.99 -5.55 14.88
C GLU A 227 -17.45 -4.11 14.62
N ALA A 228 -16.54 -3.15 14.65
CA ALA A 228 -16.83 -1.75 14.33
C ALA A 228 -17.05 -1.51 12.83
N GLY A 229 -16.64 -2.45 11.95
CA GLY A 229 -16.82 -2.36 10.52
C GLY A 229 -15.69 -1.60 9.80
N VAL A 230 -14.46 -1.67 10.29
CA VAL A 230 -13.31 -1.10 9.57
C VAL A 230 -13.12 -1.78 8.22
N ARG A 231 -12.62 -1.03 7.24
CA ARG A 231 -12.35 -1.57 5.92
C ARG A 231 -11.13 -2.47 5.90
N THR A 232 -10.08 -2.07 6.63
CA THR A 232 -8.84 -2.85 6.71
C THR A 232 -8.31 -2.92 8.13
N VAL A 233 -7.78 -4.09 8.51
CA VAL A 233 -6.98 -4.28 9.71
C VAL A 233 -5.51 -4.37 9.28
N GLU A 234 -4.70 -3.51 9.86
CA GLU A 234 -3.27 -3.45 9.58
C GLU A 234 -2.51 -4.30 10.60
N HIS A 235 -1.47 -4.99 10.16
CA HIS A 235 -0.63 -5.94 10.90
C HIS A 235 -1.34 -7.25 11.28
N CYS A 236 -2.39 -7.20 12.07
CA CYS A 236 -3.16 -8.37 12.51
C CYS A 236 -2.26 -9.49 13.10
N THR A 237 -1.36 -9.14 14.01
CA THR A 237 -0.28 -10.03 14.48
C THR A 237 -0.66 -10.94 15.62
N PHE A 238 -1.89 -10.93 16.09
CA PHE A 238 -2.38 -11.79 17.18
C PHE A 238 -1.53 -11.73 18.46
N PHE A 239 -1.15 -10.51 18.88
CA PHE A 239 -0.34 -10.33 20.09
C PHE A 239 -1.18 -10.42 21.37
N THR A 240 -0.57 -11.11 22.36
CA THR A 240 -1.01 -11.20 23.75
C THR A 240 0.12 -10.72 24.66
N PRO A 241 -0.10 -10.54 25.97
CA PRO A 241 0.98 -10.27 26.92
C PRO A 241 2.11 -11.33 26.90
N SER A 242 1.81 -12.54 26.46
CA SER A 242 2.77 -13.65 26.33
C SER A 242 3.48 -13.69 24.97
N GLY A 243 3.24 -12.71 24.08
CA GLY A 243 3.79 -12.65 22.74
C GLY A 243 2.78 -13.02 21.64
N HIS A 244 3.29 -13.40 20.48
CA HIS A 244 2.47 -13.82 19.35
C HIS A 244 1.75 -15.15 19.65
N GLN A 245 0.43 -15.18 19.48
CA GLN A 245 -0.40 -16.37 19.65
C GLN A 245 -1.52 -16.34 18.60
N TYR A 246 -1.35 -17.09 17.52
CA TYR A 246 -2.38 -17.22 16.49
C TYR A 246 -3.66 -17.80 17.11
N ASP A 247 -4.78 -17.17 16.83
CA ASP A 247 -6.12 -17.54 17.31
C ASP A 247 -6.99 -17.87 16.09
N ALA A 248 -7.27 -19.15 15.87
CA ALA A 248 -8.02 -19.63 14.73
C ALA A 248 -9.48 -19.15 14.74
N GLU A 249 -10.13 -19.09 15.91
CA GLU A 249 -11.51 -18.59 16.03
C GLU A 249 -11.60 -17.10 15.66
N LEU A 250 -10.62 -16.31 16.10
CA LEU A 250 -10.53 -14.91 15.72
C LEU A 250 -10.21 -14.75 14.21
N ALA A 251 -9.37 -15.61 13.65
CA ALA A 251 -9.06 -15.61 12.22
C ALA A 251 -10.28 -15.93 11.37
N ASP A 252 -11.06 -16.95 11.73
CA ASP A 252 -12.33 -17.31 11.09
C ASP A 252 -13.32 -16.14 11.16
N PHE A 253 -13.43 -15.50 12.33
CA PHE A 253 -14.26 -14.30 12.50
C PHE A 253 -13.86 -13.15 11.57
N VAL A 254 -12.55 -12.89 11.42
CA VAL A 254 -12.03 -11.88 10.47
C VAL A 254 -12.38 -12.26 9.03
N ALA A 255 -12.20 -13.52 8.66
CA ALA A 255 -12.49 -14.02 7.31
C ALA A 255 -13.98 -13.87 6.96
N ASP A 256 -14.88 -14.28 7.86
CA ASP A 256 -16.34 -14.21 7.70
C ASP A 256 -16.84 -12.76 7.56
N SER A 257 -16.16 -11.79 8.17
CA SER A 257 -16.52 -10.37 8.07
C SER A 257 -16.27 -9.77 6.70
N GLY A 258 -15.39 -10.37 5.89
CA GLY A 258 -14.92 -9.82 4.63
C GLY A 258 -13.97 -8.62 4.76
N THR A 259 -13.55 -8.26 5.97
CA THR A 259 -12.56 -7.22 6.23
C THR A 259 -11.23 -7.59 5.59
N TYR A 260 -10.59 -6.63 4.93
CA TYR A 260 -9.23 -6.86 4.40
C TYR A 260 -8.19 -6.82 5.52
N VAL A 261 -7.13 -7.60 5.37
CA VAL A 261 -5.98 -7.55 6.27
C VAL A 261 -4.73 -7.22 5.47
N CYS A 262 -4.01 -6.19 5.89
CA CYS A 262 -2.67 -5.87 5.40
C CYS A 262 -1.65 -6.34 6.45
N PRO A 263 -0.99 -7.49 6.26
CA PRO A 263 -0.06 -8.03 7.25
C PRO A 263 1.27 -7.28 7.32
N THR A 264 1.45 -6.24 6.52
CA THR A 264 2.64 -5.36 6.50
C THR A 264 3.95 -6.13 6.27
N VAL A 265 4.02 -6.78 5.12
CA VAL A 265 5.16 -7.63 4.75
C VAL A 265 6.18 -6.86 3.93
N HIS A 266 7.40 -6.75 4.41
CA HIS A 266 8.50 -6.03 3.76
C HIS A 266 9.73 -6.94 3.57
N GLY A 267 10.47 -6.74 2.48
CA GLY A 267 11.68 -7.51 2.17
C GLY A 267 12.80 -7.46 3.21
N VAL A 268 12.74 -6.53 4.17
CA VAL A 268 13.67 -6.50 5.32
C VAL A 268 13.59 -7.76 6.19
N LEU A 269 12.48 -8.49 6.17
CA LEU A 269 12.31 -9.74 6.91
C LEU A 269 13.39 -10.76 6.53
N TRP A 270 13.86 -10.76 5.27
CA TRP A 270 14.97 -11.61 4.85
C TRP A 270 16.28 -11.29 5.57
N ARG A 271 16.58 -10.00 5.73
CA ARG A 271 17.78 -9.55 6.47
C ARG A 271 17.65 -9.80 7.97
N MET A 272 16.45 -9.67 8.52
CA MET A 272 16.18 -9.99 9.93
C MET A 272 16.42 -11.47 10.22
N ARG A 273 16.08 -12.36 9.29
CA ARG A 273 16.40 -13.79 9.38
C ARG A 273 17.91 -14.04 9.48
N GLU A 274 18.70 -13.34 8.68
CA GLU A 274 20.18 -13.48 8.71
C GLU A 274 20.78 -12.99 10.00
N SER A 275 20.24 -11.92 10.59
CA SER A 275 20.79 -11.25 11.78
C SER A 275 20.21 -11.75 13.12
N HIS A 276 18.99 -12.24 13.15
CA HIS A 276 18.27 -12.63 14.37
C HIS A 276 17.84 -14.11 14.39
N GLY A 277 18.19 -14.88 13.35
CA GLY A 277 17.80 -16.28 13.20
C GLY A 277 16.46 -16.48 12.48
N PRO A 278 16.14 -17.73 12.10
CA PRO A 278 14.98 -18.04 11.28
C PRO A 278 13.65 -17.92 12.03
N GLU A 279 13.64 -18.07 13.34
CA GLU A 279 12.44 -18.29 14.16
C GLU A 279 11.39 -17.18 14.00
N MET A 280 11.83 -15.91 13.93
CA MET A 280 10.90 -14.77 13.77
C MET A 280 10.24 -14.77 12.39
N LEU A 281 11.02 -15.01 11.34
CA LEU A 281 10.47 -15.07 9.98
C LEU A 281 9.56 -16.28 9.81
N ASP A 282 9.96 -17.44 10.34
CA ASP A 282 9.17 -18.67 10.25
C ASP A 282 7.82 -18.52 10.98
N ALA A 283 7.81 -17.89 12.15
CA ALA A 283 6.55 -17.57 12.87
C ALA A 283 5.66 -16.64 12.04
N TRP A 284 6.25 -15.64 11.39
CA TRP A 284 5.54 -14.70 10.53
C TRP A 284 4.99 -15.38 9.27
N LEU A 285 5.79 -16.20 8.59
CA LEU A 285 5.36 -16.99 7.43
C LEU A 285 4.21 -17.93 7.77
N ASN A 286 4.31 -18.63 8.91
CA ASN A 286 3.26 -19.51 9.40
C ASN A 286 1.95 -18.73 9.67
N THR A 287 2.04 -17.53 10.23
CA THR A 287 0.86 -16.69 10.48
C THR A 287 0.20 -16.24 9.17
N VAL A 288 0.98 -15.78 8.19
CA VAL A 288 0.45 -15.38 6.88
C VAL A 288 -0.16 -16.57 6.14
N ALA A 289 0.46 -17.76 6.21
CA ALA A 289 -0.08 -19.00 5.66
C ALA A 289 -1.40 -19.40 6.35
N ALA A 290 -1.46 -19.35 7.67
CA ALA A 290 -2.66 -19.66 8.44
C ALA A 290 -3.81 -18.67 8.16
N MET A 291 -3.52 -17.37 8.01
CA MET A 291 -4.50 -16.36 7.58
C MET A 291 -5.07 -16.69 6.19
N ARG A 292 -4.20 -17.15 5.26
CA ARG A 292 -4.63 -17.57 3.93
C ARG A 292 -5.56 -18.79 3.99
N GLU A 293 -5.18 -19.80 4.78
CA GLU A 293 -5.97 -21.01 4.98
C GLU A 293 -7.34 -20.72 5.61
N ALA A 294 -7.41 -19.78 6.54
CA ALA A 294 -8.66 -19.28 7.11
C ALA A 294 -9.52 -18.48 6.12
N GLY A 295 -9.01 -18.16 4.92
CA GLY A 295 -9.75 -17.40 3.91
C GLY A 295 -9.76 -15.89 4.13
N ILE A 296 -8.89 -15.34 4.96
CA ILE A 296 -8.77 -13.90 5.18
C ILE A 296 -8.36 -13.20 3.88
N ARG A 297 -9.02 -12.09 3.58
CA ARG A 297 -8.74 -11.28 2.38
C ARG A 297 -7.48 -10.45 2.56
N LEU A 298 -6.30 -11.07 2.31
CA LEU A 298 -5.02 -10.37 2.44
C LEU A 298 -4.76 -9.42 1.28
N VAL A 299 -3.99 -8.35 1.56
CA VAL A 299 -3.49 -7.39 0.58
C VAL A 299 -2.02 -7.07 0.85
N ALA A 300 -1.30 -6.68 -0.22
CA ALA A 300 0.10 -6.31 -0.11
C ALA A 300 0.25 -4.89 0.44
N GLY A 301 1.10 -4.75 1.44
CA GLY A 301 1.53 -3.48 2.03
C GLY A 301 2.77 -3.72 2.90
N THR A 302 3.64 -2.72 3.00
CA THR A 302 4.98 -2.90 3.55
C THR A 302 5.19 -2.33 4.93
N ASP A 303 4.41 -1.34 5.35
CA ASP A 303 4.73 -0.46 6.48
C ASP A 303 6.11 0.21 6.30
N ALA A 304 6.45 0.54 5.03
CA ALA A 304 7.73 1.12 4.69
C ALA A 304 7.93 2.47 5.37
N GLY A 305 9.19 2.71 5.78
CA GLY A 305 9.56 3.87 6.58
C GLY A 305 9.88 3.54 8.03
N PHE A 306 9.53 2.37 8.50
CA PHE A 306 9.94 1.85 9.80
C PHE A 306 11.47 1.70 9.93
N ALA A 307 12.03 1.76 11.14
CA ALA A 307 13.47 1.91 11.39
C ALA A 307 14.37 0.84 10.75
N THR A 308 13.84 -0.32 10.38
CA THR A 308 14.57 -1.39 9.70
C THR A 308 14.09 -1.67 8.28
N ALA A 309 12.97 -1.09 7.88
CA ALA A 309 12.30 -1.31 6.63
C ALA A 309 12.46 -0.12 5.68
N GLY A 310 13.66 0.19 5.20
CA GLY A 310 13.86 1.32 4.27
C GLY A 310 12.80 1.35 3.15
N ILE A 311 12.29 2.52 2.81
CA ILE A 311 11.34 2.66 1.69
C ILE A 311 12.03 2.21 0.41
N ALA A 312 11.45 1.20 -0.21
CA ALA A 312 11.71 0.69 -1.53
C ALA A 312 13.14 0.92 -2.06
N ASN A 313 14.09 0.15 -1.59
CA ASN A 313 15.13 -0.18 -2.53
C ASN A 313 14.60 -1.32 -3.41
N ARG A 314 15.01 -1.38 -4.67
CA ARG A 314 14.52 -2.34 -5.66
C ARG A 314 14.73 -3.81 -5.28
N THR A 315 15.63 -4.10 -4.35
CA THR A 315 16.02 -5.46 -4.00
C THR A 315 15.33 -5.96 -2.74
N ASP A 316 15.11 -5.11 -1.72
CA ASP A 316 14.70 -5.54 -0.40
C ASP A 316 13.38 -4.90 0.07
N GLY A 317 12.78 -4.04 -0.77
CA GLY A 317 11.57 -3.30 -0.43
C GLY A 317 10.30 -4.07 -0.72
N TYR A 318 9.42 -3.46 -1.50
CA TYR A 318 8.10 -3.97 -1.80
C TYR A 318 8.13 -5.35 -2.49
N ILE A 319 8.96 -5.54 -3.54
CA ILE A 319 9.03 -6.82 -4.26
C ILE A 319 9.55 -7.94 -3.35
N GLY A 320 10.53 -7.64 -2.47
CA GLY A 320 10.97 -8.62 -1.45
C GLY A 320 9.87 -8.99 -0.47
N GLY A 321 8.94 -8.08 -0.17
CA GLY A 321 7.72 -8.37 0.58
C GLY A 321 6.79 -9.32 -0.17
N LEU A 322 6.62 -9.12 -1.47
CA LEU A 322 5.83 -10.05 -2.30
C LEU A 322 6.41 -11.47 -2.33
N GLU A 323 7.73 -11.61 -2.29
CA GLU A 323 8.39 -12.92 -2.21
C GLU A 323 8.14 -13.62 -0.86
N VAL A 324 7.87 -12.89 0.22
CA VAL A 324 7.44 -13.49 1.49
C VAL A 324 6.08 -14.17 1.34
N PHE A 325 5.13 -13.56 0.61
CA PHE A 325 3.86 -14.24 0.30
C PHE A 325 4.08 -15.53 -0.50
N ALA A 326 5.02 -15.55 -1.45
CA ALA A 326 5.36 -16.77 -2.16
C ALA A 326 5.86 -17.89 -1.24
N GLN A 327 6.69 -17.55 -0.23
CA GLN A 327 7.14 -18.50 0.80
C GLN A 327 6.01 -18.96 1.73
N ALA A 328 4.99 -18.12 1.95
CA ALA A 328 3.78 -18.48 2.68
C ALA A 328 2.77 -19.29 1.83
N GLY A 329 3.16 -19.73 0.63
CA GLY A 329 2.39 -20.64 -0.21
C GLY A 329 1.46 -19.98 -1.23
N TYR A 330 1.55 -18.66 -1.44
CA TYR A 330 0.79 -17.97 -2.49
C TYR A 330 1.39 -18.24 -3.88
N GLY A 331 0.53 -18.47 -4.87
CA GLY A 331 0.94 -18.54 -6.28
C GLY A 331 1.26 -17.14 -6.84
N ASN A 332 2.14 -17.06 -7.85
CA ASN A 332 2.54 -15.77 -8.43
C ASN A 332 1.34 -14.94 -8.95
N ALA A 333 0.34 -15.59 -9.56
CA ALA A 333 -0.87 -14.89 -10.02
C ALA A 333 -1.63 -14.25 -8.83
N GLU A 334 -1.81 -15.00 -7.76
CA GLU A 334 -2.46 -14.52 -6.53
C GLU A 334 -1.69 -13.36 -5.90
N ILE A 335 -0.35 -13.41 -5.91
CA ILE A 335 0.50 -12.33 -5.40
C ILE A 335 0.33 -11.05 -6.25
N VAL A 336 0.24 -11.17 -7.56
CA VAL A 336 -0.05 -10.03 -8.43
C VAL A 336 -1.41 -9.41 -8.08
N GLU A 337 -2.45 -10.23 -7.80
CA GLU A 337 -3.75 -9.75 -7.34
C GLU A 337 -3.66 -9.02 -5.99
N LEU A 338 -2.90 -9.57 -5.00
CA LEU A 338 -2.67 -8.93 -3.70
C LEU A 338 -2.07 -7.53 -3.85
N ALA A 339 -1.23 -7.35 -4.87
CA ALA A 339 -0.45 -6.15 -5.14
C ALA A 339 -1.11 -5.19 -6.14
N THR A 340 -2.27 -5.52 -6.67
CA THR A 340 -2.98 -4.73 -7.69
C THR A 340 -4.46 -4.61 -7.35
N VAL A 341 -5.33 -5.44 -7.90
CA VAL A 341 -6.79 -5.30 -7.79
C VAL A 341 -7.28 -5.39 -6.35
N ARG A 342 -6.79 -6.35 -5.54
CA ARG A 342 -7.20 -6.47 -4.13
C ARG A 342 -6.74 -5.28 -3.28
N ALA A 343 -5.50 -4.80 -3.51
CA ALA A 343 -5.00 -3.61 -2.82
C ALA A 343 -5.78 -2.36 -3.22
N ALA A 344 -6.17 -2.22 -4.50
CA ALA A 344 -7.01 -1.13 -4.98
C ALA A 344 -8.37 -1.13 -4.27
N ASP A 345 -9.01 -2.29 -4.18
CA ASP A 345 -10.28 -2.46 -3.47
C ASP A 345 -10.13 -2.11 -1.99
N ALA A 346 -9.14 -2.65 -1.31
CA ALA A 346 -8.88 -2.38 0.10
C ALA A 346 -8.62 -0.89 0.36
N CYS A 347 -7.91 -0.21 -0.54
CA CYS A 347 -7.66 1.23 -0.46
C CYS A 347 -8.86 2.09 -0.88
N GLY A 348 -9.94 1.50 -1.42
CA GLY A 348 -11.13 2.23 -1.87
C GLY A 348 -10.96 2.95 -3.21
N VAL A 349 -10.02 2.51 -4.04
CA VAL A 349 -9.72 3.10 -5.36
C VAL A 349 -9.91 2.12 -6.53
N GLY A 350 -10.53 0.96 -6.31
CA GLY A 350 -10.73 -0.09 -7.31
C GLY A 350 -11.48 0.36 -8.56
N GLU A 351 -12.39 1.33 -8.44
CA GLU A 351 -13.11 1.91 -9.57
C GLU A 351 -12.21 2.75 -10.51
N VAL A 352 -11.03 3.16 -10.05
CA VAL A 352 -10.16 4.08 -10.81
C VAL A 352 -8.81 3.49 -11.19
N THR A 353 -8.33 2.45 -10.50
CA THR A 353 -7.01 1.82 -10.75
C THR A 353 -6.99 0.38 -10.24
N GLY A 354 -5.85 -0.31 -10.37
CA GLY A 354 -5.63 -1.68 -9.88
C GLY A 354 -5.88 -2.76 -10.92
N SER A 355 -6.57 -2.44 -12.01
CA SER A 355 -6.73 -3.31 -13.19
C SER A 355 -6.61 -2.51 -14.48
N LEU A 356 -6.30 -3.20 -15.58
CA LEU A 356 -6.22 -2.62 -16.92
C LEU A 356 -7.58 -2.77 -17.61
N GLU A 357 -8.42 -1.76 -17.49
CA GLU A 357 -9.77 -1.71 -18.04
C GLU A 357 -10.07 -0.36 -18.64
N ALA A 358 -10.93 -0.35 -19.67
CA ALA A 358 -11.41 0.90 -20.28
C ALA A 358 -12.05 1.83 -19.24
N GLY A 359 -11.66 3.11 -19.26
CA GLY A 359 -12.13 4.14 -18.34
C GLY A 359 -11.28 4.30 -17.06
N LYS A 360 -10.50 3.30 -16.66
CA LYS A 360 -9.57 3.42 -15.53
C LYS A 360 -8.34 4.28 -15.88
N ARG A 361 -7.62 4.70 -14.87
CA ARG A 361 -6.36 5.42 -15.05
C ARG A 361 -5.33 4.53 -15.72
N ALA A 362 -4.51 5.13 -16.58
CA ALA A 362 -3.38 4.46 -17.20
C ALA A 362 -2.19 4.36 -16.22
N ASP A 363 -2.40 3.62 -15.14
CA ASP A 363 -1.41 3.27 -14.13
C ASP A 363 -0.95 1.84 -14.43
N LEU A 364 0.22 1.68 -15.01
CA LEU A 364 0.73 0.39 -15.42
C LEU A 364 2.25 0.31 -15.36
N ILE A 365 2.75 -0.91 -15.31
CA ILE A 365 4.18 -1.20 -15.46
C ILE A 365 4.40 -2.21 -16.59
N ALA A 366 5.56 -2.11 -17.24
CA ALA A 366 6.06 -3.17 -18.10
C ALA A 366 7.35 -3.75 -17.50
N VAL A 367 7.45 -5.05 -17.47
CA VAL A 367 8.62 -5.78 -16.97
C VAL A 367 9.18 -6.72 -18.04
N ALA A 368 10.50 -6.81 -18.13
CA ALA A 368 11.13 -7.82 -18.99
C ALA A 368 10.97 -9.22 -18.35
N GLY A 369 10.36 -10.14 -19.09
CA GLY A 369 10.04 -11.48 -18.62
C GLY A 369 8.56 -11.67 -18.25
N ASP A 370 8.27 -12.63 -17.38
CA ASP A 370 6.92 -13.06 -17.02
C ASP A 370 6.79 -13.27 -15.50
N PRO A 371 6.20 -12.32 -14.76
CA PRO A 371 6.06 -12.42 -13.31
C PRO A 371 5.14 -13.58 -12.85
N LEU A 372 4.27 -14.11 -13.72
CA LEU A 372 3.48 -15.29 -13.40
C LEU A 372 4.33 -16.56 -13.36
N SER A 373 5.38 -16.62 -14.18
CA SER A 373 6.34 -17.73 -14.18
C SER A 373 7.45 -17.53 -13.15
N ARG A 374 7.94 -16.30 -13.02
CA ARG A 374 9.00 -15.94 -12.09
C ARG A 374 8.72 -14.57 -11.45
N LEU A 375 8.25 -14.56 -10.22
CA LEU A 375 7.87 -13.35 -9.50
C LEU A 375 8.99 -12.28 -9.47
N ALA A 376 10.25 -12.70 -9.41
CA ALA A 376 11.41 -11.82 -9.44
C ALA A 376 11.52 -10.94 -10.71
N ASP A 377 10.82 -11.30 -11.79
CA ASP A 377 10.78 -10.46 -13.01
C ASP A 377 10.10 -9.11 -12.78
N LEU A 378 9.32 -8.95 -11.71
CA LEU A 378 8.81 -7.65 -11.27
C LEU A 378 9.93 -6.61 -11.02
N ARG A 379 11.17 -7.06 -10.79
CA ARG A 379 12.34 -6.16 -10.64
C ARG A 379 12.87 -5.62 -11.96
N ASN A 380 12.51 -6.27 -13.08
CA ASN A 380 13.03 -5.94 -14.42
C ASN A 380 12.16 -4.85 -15.08
N LEU A 381 11.91 -3.74 -14.39
CA LEU A 381 11.07 -2.65 -14.87
C LEU A 381 11.65 -2.02 -16.13
N ALA A 382 10.87 -2.01 -17.21
CA ALA A 382 11.16 -1.33 -18.47
C ALA A 382 10.35 -0.03 -18.64
N LEU A 383 9.14 0.01 -18.06
CA LEU A 383 8.25 1.16 -18.12
C LEU A 383 7.45 1.26 -16.83
N VAL A 384 7.24 2.49 -16.37
CA VAL A 384 6.27 2.82 -15.32
C VAL A 384 5.44 4.00 -15.80
N LEU A 385 4.14 3.84 -15.88
CA LEU A 385 3.20 4.91 -16.16
C LEU A 385 2.32 5.20 -14.93
N VAL A 386 2.20 6.49 -14.63
CA VAL A 386 1.25 7.02 -13.64
C VAL A 386 0.35 8.01 -14.36
N SER A 387 -0.94 7.74 -14.42
CA SER A 387 -1.89 8.54 -15.23
C SER A 387 -1.42 8.74 -16.67
N GLY A 388 -0.87 7.71 -17.30
CA GLY A 388 -0.38 7.74 -18.67
C GLY A 388 0.95 8.50 -18.88
N ARG A 389 1.52 9.10 -17.84
CA ARG A 389 2.80 9.80 -17.89
C ARG A 389 3.93 8.84 -17.52
N SER A 390 4.98 8.80 -18.34
CA SER A 390 6.16 7.99 -18.04
C SER A 390 6.92 8.58 -16.85
N VAL A 391 7.20 7.75 -15.85
CA VAL A 391 8.08 8.08 -14.74
C VAL A 391 9.48 7.56 -15.12
N THR A 392 10.28 8.41 -15.75
CA THR A 392 11.67 8.08 -16.04
C THR A 392 12.52 8.22 -14.79
N GLN A 393 13.44 7.27 -14.56
CA GLN A 393 14.57 7.54 -13.68
C GLN A 393 15.37 8.71 -14.27
N ALA A 394 15.65 9.73 -13.47
CA ALA A 394 16.59 10.76 -13.86
C ALA A 394 17.92 10.09 -14.25
N GLY A 395 18.26 10.05 -15.53
CA GLY A 395 19.48 9.46 -16.07
C GLY A 395 19.32 8.41 -17.17
N VAL A 396 18.11 8.07 -17.63
CA VAL A 396 17.93 7.30 -18.87
C VAL A 396 17.37 8.25 -19.92
N ASP A 397 18.15 8.47 -20.97
CA ASP A 397 17.85 9.35 -22.07
C ASP A 397 16.45 9.10 -22.65
N THR A 398 15.76 10.19 -22.90
CA THR A 398 14.63 10.25 -23.81
C THR A 398 14.99 9.46 -25.07
N VAL A 399 14.25 8.41 -25.36
CA VAL A 399 14.20 7.85 -26.71
C VAL A 399 13.57 8.97 -27.57
N THR A 400 14.41 9.87 -28.04
CA THR A 400 14.04 10.79 -29.10
C THR A 400 13.69 9.93 -30.30
N SER A 401 12.46 10.03 -30.75
CA SER A 401 12.03 9.61 -32.07
C SER A 401 12.98 10.28 -33.11
N SER A 402 13.93 9.53 -33.63
CA SER A 402 14.52 9.86 -34.89
C SER A 402 13.50 9.51 -35.97
N VAL A 403 12.74 10.51 -36.37
CA VAL A 403 12.11 10.51 -37.69
C VAL A 403 13.19 11.07 -38.65
N ASP A 404 13.72 10.21 -39.46
CA ASP A 404 14.26 10.53 -40.79
C ASP A 404 13.46 9.77 -41.85
#